data_1f3db76081cf88b2fd912c25ad1a8ed0
#
_entry.id   1f3db76081cf88b2fd912c25ad1a8ed0
#
_cell.length_a   1.000
_cell.length_b   1.000
_cell.length_c   1.000
_cell.angle_alpha   90.00
_cell.angle_beta   90.00
_cell.angle_gamma   90.00
#
_symmetry.space_group_name_H-M   'P 1'
#
loop_
_entity.id
_entity.type
_entity.pdbx_description
1 polymer ?
#
loop_
_entity_poly.entity_id
_entity_poly.type
_entity_poly.pdbx_seq_one_letter_code
_entity_poly.pdbx_strand_id
1 'polypeptide(L)' 'MTKVQKHFRLQRPLDESLMQQIADAHSIYGIERILIAPSQEELMVEFDASRLRDMEVETALQRAGVPVVSVFSGQ' A
#
# COMPACT_ATOMS: atom_id res chain seq x y z
N MET A 1 -5.21 -17.15 -9.71
CA MET A 1 -5.17 -15.89 -9.00
C MET A 1 -4.15 -15.93 -7.91
N THR A 2 -3.23 -15.01 -7.91
CA THR A 2 -2.14 -15.02 -6.96
C THR A 2 -2.20 -13.76 -6.11
N LYS A 3 -2.68 -13.92 -4.90
CA LYS A 3 -2.72 -12.81 -3.96
C LYS A 3 -1.43 -12.77 -3.16
N VAL A 4 -0.83 -11.60 -3.10
CA VAL A 4 0.42 -11.39 -2.39
C VAL A 4 0.23 -10.23 -1.44
N GLN A 5 0.83 -10.33 -0.28
CA GLN A 5 0.83 -9.27 0.71
C GLN A 5 2.19 -8.62 0.74
N LYS A 6 2.21 -7.31 0.74
CA LYS A 6 3.46 -6.57 0.82
C LYS A 6 3.30 -5.46 1.85
N HIS A 7 4.35 -5.27 2.63
CA HIS A 7 4.36 -4.23 3.65
C HIS A 7 5.07 -3.00 3.13
N PHE A 8 4.49 -1.85 3.43
CA PHE A 8 5.08 -0.56 3.09
C PHE A 8 5.13 0.28 4.34
N ARG A 9 6.12 1.16 4.41
CA ARG A 9 6.23 2.10 5.51
C ARG A 9 5.74 3.46 5.06
N LEU A 10 5.00 4.12 5.93
CA LEU A 10 4.54 5.48 5.65
C LEU A 10 5.66 6.46 5.93
N GLN A 11 5.79 7.47 5.08
CA GLN A 11 6.84 8.48 5.23
C GLN A 11 6.40 9.64 6.11
N ARG A 12 5.14 9.67 6.50
CA ARG A 12 4.63 10.71 7.38
C ARG A 12 3.54 10.13 8.24
N PRO A 13 3.21 10.80 9.35
CA PRO A 13 2.17 10.28 10.26
C PRO A 13 0.83 10.16 9.58
N LEU A 14 0.07 9.19 10.03
CA LEU A 14 -1.28 8.98 9.53
C LEU A 14 -2.17 10.12 10.01
N ASP A 15 -2.91 10.72 9.08
CA ASP A 15 -3.86 11.76 9.41
C ASP A 15 -5.10 11.56 8.55
N GLU A 16 -6.05 12.47 8.70
CA GLU A 16 -7.34 12.37 8.03
C GLU A 16 -7.18 12.40 6.52
N SER A 17 -6.32 13.29 6.03
CA SER A 17 -6.06 13.38 4.60
C SER A 17 -5.46 12.09 4.07
N LEU A 18 -4.51 11.55 4.80
CA LEU A 18 -3.85 10.32 4.37
C LEU A 18 -4.83 9.16 4.39
N MET A 19 -5.70 9.10 5.38
CA MET A 19 -6.70 8.04 5.43
C MET A 19 -7.64 8.12 4.24
N GLN A 20 -7.99 9.34 3.83
CA GLN A 20 -8.83 9.52 2.66
C GLN A 20 -8.12 9.02 1.40
N GLN A 21 -6.85 9.33 1.29
CA GLN A 21 -6.07 8.88 0.15
C GLN A 21 -5.90 7.37 0.13
N ILE A 22 -5.76 6.76 1.29
CA ILE A 22 -5.70 5.31 1.38
C ILE A 22 -7.04 4.70 0.95
N ALA A 23 -8.14 5.30 1.37
CA ALA A 23 -9.45 4.83 0.96
C ALA A 23 -9.60 4.90 -0.56
N ASP A 24 -9.12 5.98 -1.16
CA ASP A 24 -9.17 6.12 -2.61
C ASP A 24 -8.30 5.07 -3.30
N ALA A 25 -7.20 4.70 -2.68
CA ALA A 25 -6.29 3.73 -3.26
C ALA A 25 -6.91 2.34 -3.34
N HIS A 26 -7.94 2.06 -2.56
CA HIS A 26 -8.62 0.77 -2.67
C HIS A 26 -9.27 0.56 -4.02
N SER A 27 -9.47 1.62 -4.80
CA SER A 27 -10.08 1.50 -6.11
C SER A 27 -9.05 1.23 -7.21
N ILE A 28 -7.79 1.15 -6.87
CA ILE A 28 -6.75 0.87 -7.86
C ILE A 28 -6.89 -0.57 -8.33
N TYR A 29 -6.91 -0.73 -9.65
CA TYR A 29 -7.06 -2.05 -10.26
C TYR A 29 -5.91 -2.96 -9.84
N GLY A 30 -6.26 -4.14 -9.34
CA GLY A 30 -5.27 -5.11 -8.89
C GLY A 30 -5.00 -5.08 -7.41
N ILE A 31 -5.34 -4.00 -6.73
CA ILE A 31 -5.23 -3.93 -5.28
C ILE A 31 -6.49 -4.48 -4.65
N GLU A 32 -6.33 -5.48 -3.79
CA GLU A 32 -7.47 -6.14 -3.17
C GLU A 32 -7.81 -5.53 -1.82
N ARG A 33 -6.79 -5.18 -1.03
CA ARG A 33 -7.03 -4.71 0.31
C ARG A 33 -5.82 -3.94 0.82
N ILE A 34 -6.09 -2.90 1.60
CA ILE A 34 -5.04 -2.15 2.30
C ILE A 34 -5.40 -2.13 3.77
N LEU A 35 -4.48 -2.60 4.60
CA LEU A 35 -4.67 -2.61 6.05
C LEU A 35 -3.59 -1.73 6.69
N ILE A 36 -3.99 -1.04 7.75
CA ILE A 36 -3.08 -0.18 8.50
C ILE A 36 -2.58 -0.97 9.71
N ALA A 37 -1.27 -1.00 9.88
CA ALA A 37 -0.69 -1.70 11.01
C ALA A 37 -1.07 -1.01 12.33
N PRO A 38 -1.08 -1.73 13.44
CA PRO A 38 -1.41 -1.12 14.73
C PRO A 38 -0.53 0.06 15.10
N SER A 39 0.71 0.07 14.62
CA SER A 39 1.62 1.19 14.88
C SER A 39 1.22 2.44 14.11
N GLN A 40 0.37 2.30 13.10
CA GLN A 40 -0.04 3.38 12.20
C GLN A 40 1.12 3.97 11.41
N GLU A 41 2.22 3.23 11.33
CA GLU A 41 3.39 3.65 10.57
C GLU A 41 3.62 2.80 9.34
N GLU A 42 2.88 1.71 9.21
CA GLU A 42 3.03 0.78 8.11
C GLU A 42 1.68 0.38 7.55
N LEU A 43 1.70 0.03 6.28
CA LEU A 43 0.53 -0.50 5.60
C LEU A 43 0.84 -1.90 5.10
N MET A 44 -0.17 -2.76 5.09
CA MET A 44 -0.07 -4.03 4.40
C MET A 44 -1.01 -3.98 3.22
N VAL A 45 -0.48 -4.22 2.03
CA VAL A 45 -1.26 -4.18 0.81
C VAL A 45 -1.38 -5.59 0.25
N GLU A 46 -2.61 -6.02 0.07
CA GLU A 46 -2.88 -7.30 -0.58
C GLU A 46 -3.26 -7.01 -2.02
N PHE A 47 -2.55 -7.61 -2.95
CA PHE A 47 -2.77 -7.34 -4.36
C PHE A 47 -2.64 -8.61 -5.17
N ASP A 48 -3.15 -8.55 -6.38
CA ASP A 48 -3.10 -9.68 -7.30
C ASP A 48 -1.80 -9.59 -8.11
N ALA A 49 -0.88 -10.48 -7.80
CA ALA A 49 0.44 -10.46 -8.43
C ALA A 49 0.40 -10.79 -9.92
N SER A 50 -0.71 -11.31 -10.39
CA SER A 50 -0.86 -11.55 -11.83
C SER A 50 -1.22 -10.27 -12.57
N ARG A 51 -1.59 -9.22 -11.85
CA ARG A 51 -2.00 -7.94 -12.46
C ARG A 51 -1.04 -6.82 -12.15
N LEU A 52 -0.39 -6.87 -10.99
CA LEU A 52 0.53 -5.82 -10.56
C LEU A 52 1.81 -6.43 -10.06
N ARG A 53 2.90 -5.75 -10.31
CA ARG A 53 4.18 -6.09 -9.72
C ARG A 53 4.40 -5.24 -8.47
N ASP A 54 5.35 -5.69 -7.62
CA ASP A 54 5.65 -4.96 -6.39
C ASP A 54 5.90 -3.48 -6.64
N MET A 55 6.73 -3.19 -7.65
CA MET A 55 7.06 -1.80 -7.96
C MET A 55 5.86 -1.01 -8.44
N GLU A 56 4.96 -1.68 -9.15
CA GLU A 56 3.77 -1.01 -9.63
C GLU A 56 2.83 -0.66 -8.50
N VAL A 57 2.76 -1.51 -7.47
CA VAL A 57 1.92 -1.23 -6.31
C VAL A 57 2.44 0.01 -5.60
N GLU A 58 3.75 0.07 -5.38
CA GLU A 58 4.35 1.22 -4.72
C GLU A 58 4.09 2.49 -5.51
N THR A 59 4.32 2.45 -6.82
CA THR A 59 4.10 3.61 -7.68
C THR A 59 2.66 4.04 -7.66
N ALA A 60 1.74 3.08 -7.72
CA ALA A 60 0.31 3.40 -7.73
C ALA A 60 -0.11 4.08 -6.43
N LEU A 61 0.40 3.59 -5.30
CA LEU A 61 0.09 4.21 -4.02
C LEU A 61 0.64 5.63 -3.95
N GLN A 62 1.87 5.83 -4.42
CA GLN A 62 2.46 7.17 -4.42
C GLN A 62 1.68 8.12 -5.29
N ARG A 63 1.20 7.66 -6.44
CA ARG A 63 0.39 8.49 -7.31
C ARG A 63 -0.96 8.83 -6.71
N ALA A 64 -1.47 7.95 -5.85
CA ALA A 64 -2.72 8.22 -5.17
C ALA A 64 -2.53 9.16 -3.98
N GLY A 65 -1.29 9.56 -3.72
CA GLY A 65 -1.01 10.48 -2.62
C GLY A 65 -0.62 9.79 -1.33
N VAL A 66 -0.43 8.49 -1.37
CA VAL A 66 -0.03 7.73 -0.18
C VAL A 66 1.50 7.63 -0.17
N PRO A 67 2.18 8.34 0.75
CA PRO A 67 3.63 8.40 0.75
C PRO A 67 4.24 7.16 1.39
N VAL A 68 4.46 6.14 0.60
CA VAL A 68 4.98 4.87 1.09
C VAL A 68 6.35 4.58 0.52
N VAL A 69 7.12 3.79 1.27
CA VAL A 69 8.36 3.20 0.77
C VAL A 69 8.29 1.71 1.06
N SER A 70 8.95 0.93 0.22
CA SER A 70 8.99 -0.51 0.43
C SER A 70 9.71 -0.84 1.71
N VAL A 71 9.13 -1.72 2.49
CA VAL A 71 9.81 -2.25 3.66
C VAL A 71 10.74 -3.36 3.18
N PHE A 72 12.01 -3.20 3.48
CA PHE A 72 12.97 -4.19 3.11
C PHE A 72 12.89 -5.30 4.13
N SER A 73 12.27 -6.37 3.81
CA SER A 73 12.06 -7.39 4.79
C SER A 73 13.20 -8.34 4.79
N GLY A 74 14.26 -7.87 4.93
CA GLY A 74 15.35 -8.62 5.21
C GLY A 74 15.45 -9.90 4.61
N GLN A 75 15.02 -10.04 4.08
CA GLN A 75 15.27 -11.15 3.70
C GLN A 75 16.32 -11.37 3.99
#